data_0dba370b8e39c5cf3be57ab5607d14f8
#
_entry.id   0dba370b8e39c5cf3be57ab5607d14f8
#
_cell.length_a   1.000
_cell.length_b   1.000
_cell.length_c   1.000
_cell.angle_alpha   90.00
_cell.angle_beta   90.00
_cell.angle_gamma   90.00
#
_symmetry.space_group_name_H-M   'P 1'
#
loop_
_entity.id
_entity.type
_entity.pdbx_description
1 polymer ?
#
loop_
_entity_poly.entity_id
_entity_poly.type
_entity_poly.pdbx_seq_one_letter_code
_entity_poly.pdbx_strand_id
1 'polypeptide(L)'
;MKKILITGGAGFIGSELTIKLLERGHKIRILDNLSAQVHGDDPATTSSSFRKLLANPAIEFILGDVTDREILGKALEGMEVVVHLAAETGTGQSMYEIERYTDVNIGGTALLLDILTNGKHQVKKIVIASSRAIYGEGKYFSSELGIVYPGSRKEEDLRQGEFEVKYKGATTPLELRPTDESSKIHPTSLYGITKQVQEQMIMTLAPAIGIAAVGFRYQNVYGPGQSLRNPYTGILSIFSTLIKSGKGLNIFEDGKESRDFVYIEDVVAATVAGIEKPEADNEVFNVGSGVATDVLTVARSLMQIYQTEVPLTISGNYRIGDIRHNYADLSKIERELGFKPKWDLLSGLSEFCRWVNKMEIVGNRYEESLQEMKTRGLLKQ
;
A
#
# COMPACT_ATOMS: atom_id res chain seq x y z
N MET A 1 -21.10 8.45 -16.64
CA MET A 1 -21.48 8.52 -15.21
C MET A 1 -21.71 7.09 -14.73
N LYS A 2 -21.01 6.63 -13.68
CA LYS A 2 -21.17 5.29 -13.06
C LYS A 2 -21.49 5.47 -11.58
N LYS A 3 -22.17 4.48 -10.97
CA LYS A 3 -22.34 4.40 -9.51
C LYS A 3 -21.26 3.49 -8.95
N ILE A 4 -20.40 4.02 -8.09
CA ILE A 4 -19.18 3.36 -7.62
C ILE A 4 -19.22 3.23 -6.10
N LEU A 5 -19.09 1.99 -5.61
CA LEU A 5 -18.79 1.71 -4.20
C LEU A 5 -17.28 1.70 -3.99
N ILE A 6 -16.81 2.42 -2.98
CA ILE A 6 -15.41 2.37 -2.52
C ILE A 6 -15.40 1.84 -1.09
N THR A 7 -14.96 0.60 -0.88
CA THR A 7 -14.72 0.08 0.46
C THR A 7 -13.35 0.57 0.94
N GLY A 8 -13.24 0.98 2.21
CA GLY A 8 -12.04 1.69 2.70
C GLY A 8 -11.91 3.09 2.10
N GLY A 9 -13.05 3.68 1.70
CA GLY A 9 -13.08 4.94 0.97
C GLY A 9 -12.74 6.18 1.81
N ALA A 10 -12.78 6.10 3.14
CA ALA A 10 -12.33 7.16 4.03
C ALA A 10 -10.82 7.13 4.29
N GLY A 11 -10.15 6.04 3.94
CA GLY A 11 -8.71 5.89 4.04
C GLY A 11 -7.93 6.80 3.10
N PHE A 12 -6.60 6.73 3.17
CA PHE A 12 -5.68 7.59 2.43
C PHE A 12 -5.93 7.57 0.91
N ILE A 13 -5.84 6.41 0.27
CA ILE A 13 -6.05 6.28 -1.18
C ILE A 13 -7.52 6.51 -1.53
N GLY A 14 -8.44 5.95 -0.74
CA GLY A 14 -9.87 6.01 -0.98
C GLY A 14 -10.43 7.43 -1.01
N SER A 15 -9.98 8.30 -0.11
CA SER A 15 -10.44 9.68 -0.03
C SER A 15 -10.02 10.51 -1.24
N GLU A 16 -8.77 10.39 -1.69
CA GLU A 16 -8.28 11.12 -2.87
C GLU A 16 -8.94 10.58 -4.16
N LEU A 17 -9.11 9.25 -4.26
CA LEU A 17 -9.83 8.62 -5.36
C LEU A 17 -11.30 9.08 -5.41
N THR A 18 -11.97 9.15 -4.26
CA THR A 18 -13.35 9.63 -4.16
C THR A 18 -13.52 11.02 -4.75
N ILE A 19 -12.67 11.97 -4.32
CA ILE A 19 -12.72 13.34 -4.84
C ILE A 19 -12.51 13.34 -6.35
N LYS A 20 -11.50 12.59 -6.83
CA LYS A 20 -11.18 12.54 -8.26
C LYS A 20 -12.32 11.96 -9.11
N LEU A 21 -13.00 10.93 -8.62
CA LEU A 21 -14.13 10.32 -9.31
C LEU A 21 -15.37 11.24 -9.31
N LEU A 22 -15.62 12.00 -8.25
CA LEU A 22 -16.66 13.03 -8.20
C LEU A 22 -16.42 14.15 -9.22
N GLU A 23 -15.16 14.65 -9.33
CA GLU A 23 -14.77 15.62 -10.35
C GLU A 23 -15.04 15.14 -11.79
N ARG A 24 -15.02 13.82 -11.99
CA ARG A 24 -15.32 13.16 -13.27
C ARG A 24 -16.81 12.84 -13.46
N GLY A 25 -17.66 13.27 -12.53
CA GLY A 25 -19.12 13.15 -12.62
C GLY A 25 -19.67 11.77 -12.24
N HIS A 26 -18.90 10.93 -11.53
CA HIS A 26 -19.41 9.67 -10.97
C HIS A 26 -20.19 9.89 -9.68
N LYS A 27 -21.06 8.94 -9.32
CA LYS A 27 -21.75 8.89 -8.02
C LYS A 27 -21.03 7.93 -7.11
N ILE A 28 -20.66 8.40 -5.92
CA ILE A 28 -19.83 7.64 -5.01
C ILE A 28 -20.57 7.28 -3.73
N ARG A 29 -20.51 5.99 -3.39
CA ARG A 29 -20.84 5.47 -2.07
C ARG A 29 -19.55 4.97 -1.42
N ILE A 30 -19.36 5.30 -0.15
CA ILE A 30 -18.23 4.84 0.66
C ILE A 30 -18.75 3.88 1.72
N LEU A 31 -18.06 2.76 1.89
CA LEU A 31 -18.16 1.89 3.06
C LEU A 31 -16.83 1.91 3.80
N ASP A 32 -16.82 2.33 5.08
CA ASP A 32 -15.62 2.40 5.90
C ASP A 32 -16.00 2.21 7.37
N ASN A 33 -15.18 1.49 8.14
CA ASN A 33 -15.41 1.27 9.58
C ASN A 33 -14.79 2.37 10.45
N LEU A 34 -14.05 3.31 9.85
CA LEU A 34 -13.33 4.39 10.50
C LEU A 34 -12.41 3.90 11.64
N SER A 35 -11.65 2.84 11.39
CA SER A 35 -10.73 2.25 12.36
C SER A 35 -9.91 3.31 13.11
N ALA A 36 -9.90 3.25 14.43
CA ALA A 36 -9.18 4.19 15.29
C ALA A 36 -7.68 4.21 15.02
N GLN A 37 -7.08 3.09 14.59
CA GLN A 37 -5.68 3.04 14.20
C GLN A 37 -5.34 3.96 13.02
N VAL A 38 -6.27 4.15 12.10
CA VAL A 38 -6.09 4.99 10.89
C VAL A 38 -6.63 6.40 11.11
N HIS A 39 -7.82 6.51 11.70
CA HIS A 39 -8.59 7.76 11.76
C HIS A 39 -8.52 8.45 13.13
N GLY A 40 -8.03 7.76 14.19
CA GLY A 40 -8.08 8.22 15.57
C GLY A 40 -9.45 7.97 16.21
N ASP A 41 -9.58 8.29 17.51
CA ASP A 41 -10.81 8.01 18.29
C ASP A 41 -11.97 8.93 17.90
N ASP A 42 -11.69 10.11 17.38
CA ASP A 42 -12.67 11.03 16.80
C ASP A 42 -12.32 11.37 15.35
N PRO A 43 -12.75 10.55 14.39
CA PRO A 43 -12.39 10.71 12.97
C PRO A 43 -12.76 12.08 12.38
N ALA A 44 -13.83 12.70 12.85
CA ALA A 44 -14.28 14.01 12.38
C ALA A 44 -13.29 15.13 12.70
N THR A 45 -12.53 15.01 13.79
CA THR A 45 -11.49 15.99 14.17
C THR A 45 -10.08 15.52 13.82
N THR A 46 -9.80 14.23 13.91
CA THR A 46 -8.45 13.67 13.80
C THR A 46 -8.05 13.22 12.41
N SER A 47 -9.01 12.84 11.56
CA SER A 47 -8.75 12.37 10.21
C SER A 47 -8.93 13.47 9.16
N SER A 48 -7.83 13.93 8.57
CA SER A 48 -7.88 14.96 7.50
C SER A 48 -8.58 14.44 6.24
N SER A 49 -8.41 13.17 5.91
CA SER A 49 -9.06 12.52 4.78
C SER A 49 -10.57 12.44 4.98
N PHE A 50 -11.03 11.98 6.15
CA PHE A 50 -12.45 11.87 6.45
C PHE A 50 -13.16 13.24 6.51
N ARG A 51 -12.53 14.27 7.10
CA ARG A 51 -13.08 15.64 7.09
C ARG A 51 -13.33 16.17 5.68
N LYS A 52 -12.43 15.88 4.76
CA LYS A 52 -12.55 16.24 3.34
C LYS A 52 -13.82 15.65 2.71
N LEU A 53 -14.14 14.40 3.08
CA LEU A 53 -15.32 13.70 2.58
C LEU A 53 -16.62 14.21 3.22
N LEU A 54 -16.63 14.43 4.53
CA LEU A 54 -17.80 14.97 5.25
C LEU A 54 -18.29 16.31 4.72
N ALA A 55 -17.41 17.13 4.19
CA ALA A 55 -17.74 18.43 3.62
C ALA A 55 -18.48 18.34 2.27
N ASN A 56 -18.56 17.15 1.66
CA ASN A 56 -19.16 16.97 0.33
C ASN A 56 -20.49 16.21 0.39
N PRO A 57 -21.64 16.90 0.21
CA PRO A 57 -22.96 16.28 0.31
C PRO A 57 -23.28 15.30 -0.83
N ALA A 58 -22.46 15.23 -1.88
CA ALA A 58 -22.63 14.29 -2.98
C ALA A 58 -22.12 12.88 -2.66
N ILE A 59 -21.51 12.69 -1.49
CA ILE A 59 -20.99 11.39 -1.03
C ILE A 59 -22.04 10.70 -0.17
N GLU A 60 -22.41 9.49 -0.55
CA GLU A 60 -23.16 8.60 0.32
C GLU A 60 -22.19 7.81 1.19
N PHE A 61 -22.24 8.00 2.50
CA PHE A 61 -21.36 7.36 3.47
C PHE A 61 -22.12 6.30 4.29
N ILE A 62 -21.57 5.09 4.32
CA ILE A 62 -22.04 3.99 5.16
C ILE A 62 -20.92 3.66 6.15
N LEU A 63 -21.20 3.86 7.44
CA LEU A 63 -20.34 3.41 8.52
C LEU A 63 -20.54 1.91 8.74
N GLY A 64 -19.48 1.11 8.57
CA GLY A 64 -19.56 -0.33 8.77
C GLY A 64 -18.33 -1.08 8.28
N ASP A 65 -18.29 -2.36 8.58
CA ASP A 65 -17.20 -3.24 8.27
C ASP A 65 -17.50 -4.13 7.03
N VAL A 66 -16.48 -4.43 6.24
CA VAL A 66 -16.60 -5.32 5.06
C VAL A 66 -16.83 -6.79 5.44
N THR A 67 -16.66 -7.12 6.71
CA THR A 67 -16.94 -8.45 7.26
C THR A 67 -18.41 -8.60 7.71
N ASP A 68 -19.20 -7.52 7.70
CA ASP A 68 -20.61 -7.54 8.02
C ASP A 68 -21.43 -7.74 6.73
N ARG A 69 -22.13 -8.89 6.64
CA ARG A 69 -22.91 -9.28 5.47
C ARG A 69 -24.06 -8.32 5.14
N GLU A 70 -24.76 -7.85 6.15
CA GLU A 70 -25.93 -6.98 5.95
C GLU A 70 -25.49 -5.60 5.47
N ILE A 71 -24.48 -5.06 6.12
CA ILE A 71 -23.91 -3.74 5.77
C ILE A 71 -23.27 -3.78 4.38
N LEU A 72 -22.44 -4.78 4.08
CA LEU A 72 -21.79 -4.91 2.77
C LEU A 72 -22.85 -5.15 1.67
N GLY A 73 -23.87 -5.97 1.93
CA GLY A 73 -24.99 -6.20 1.01
C GLY A 73 -25.70 -4.89 0.68
N LYS A 74 -26.06 -4.11 1.71
CA LYS A 74 -26.68 -2.77 1.54
C LYS A 74 -25.76 -1.80 0.78
N ALA A 75 -24.46 -1.84 1.05
CA ALA A 75 -23.49 -1.00 0.36
C ALA A 75 -23.41 -1.32 -1.15
N LEU A 76 -23.64 -2.55 -1.55
CA LEU A 76 -23.60 -3.01 -2.95
C LEU A 76 -24.87 -2.68 -3.75
N GLU A 77 -26.00 -2.37 -3.09
CA GLU A 77 -27.27 -2.13 -3.76
C GLU A 77 -27.17 -1.00 -4.79
N GLY A 78 -27.48 -1.34 -6.05
CA GLY A 78 -27.52 -0.40 -7.16
C GLY A 78 -26.15 0.12 -7.62
N MET A 79 -25.04 -0.45 -7.15
CA MET A 79 -23.68 -0.10 -7.58
C MET A 79 -23.28 -0.84 -8.85
N GLU A 80 -22.55 -0.17 -9.74
CA GLU A 80 -22.07 -0.70 -11.02
C GLU A 80 -20.59 -1.09 -10.98
N VAL A 81 -19.82 -0.44 -10.11
CA VAL A 81 -18.39 -0.68 -9.92
C VAL A 81 -18.09 -0.77 -8.43
N VAL A 82 -17.24 -1.70 -8.05
CA VAL A 82 -16.67 -1.79 -6.69
C VAL A 82 -15.18 -1.53 -6.77
N VAL A 83 -14.68 -0.57 -5.98
CA VAL A 83 -13.26 -0.37 -5.73
C VAL A 83 -12.98 -0.87 -4.32
N HIS A 84 -12.34 -2.04 -4.23
CA HIS A 84 -12.11 -2.72 -2.95
C HIS A 84 -10.74 -2.34 -2.38
N LEU A 85 -10.73 -1.29 -1.52
CA LEU A 85 -9.53 -0.80 -0.84
C LEU A 85 -9.50 -1.18 0.64
N ALA A 86 -10.65 -1.58 1.22
CA ALA A 86 -10.72 -1.99 2.62
C ALA A 86 -9.77 -3.16 2.90
N ALA A 87 -8.82 -2.93 3.80
CA ALA A 87 -7.85 -3.92 4.22
C ALA A 87 -7.11 -3.46 5.48
N GLU A 88 -6.72 -4.39 6.32
CA GLU A 88 -5.66 -4.18 7.30
C GLU A 88 -4.32 -4.11 6.56
N THR A 89 -3.48 -3.14 6.95
CA THR A 89 -2.22 -2.83 6.27
C THR A 89 -1.05 -2.77 7.26
N GLY A 90 0.14 -3.09 6.79
CA GLY A 90 1.36 -3.08 7.61
C GLY A 90 2.01 -4.46 7.70
N THR A 91 3.21 -4.58 7.11
CA THR A 91 3.96 -5.84 7.04
C THR A 91 4.30 -6.36 8.44
N GLY A 92 4.85 -5.50 9.31
CA GLY A 92 5.30 -5.90 10.66
C GLY A 92 4.13 -6.33 11.56
N GLN A 93 3.06 -5.54 11.61
CA GLN A 93 1.88 -5.82 12.44
C GLN A 93 1.18 -7.12 12.02
N SER A 94 1.14 -7.40 10.72
CA SER A 94 0.51 -8.62 10.20
C SER A 94 1.12 -9.92 10.74
N MET A 95 2.39 -9.88 11.16
CA MET A 95 3.09 -11.07 11.65
C MET A 95 2.62 -11.54 13.03
N TYR A 96 1.79 -10.74 13.72
CA TYR A 96 1.24 -11.10 15.03
C TYR A 96 -0.27 -10.81 15.20
N GLU A 97 -0.87 -9.99 14.35
CA GLU A 97 -2.32 -9.74 14.29
C GLU A 97 -2.98 -10.67 13.23
N ILE A 98 -2.63 -11.94 13.25
CA ILE A 98 -2.88 -12.92 12.17
C ILE A 98 -4.38 -13.03 11.86
N GLU A 99 -5.20 -13.27 12.89
CA GLU A 99 -6.65 -13.42 12.78
C GLU A 99 -7.28 -12.17 12.13
N ARG A 100 -7.00 -10.99 12.68
CA ARG A 100 -7.54 -9.72 12.19
C ARG A 100 -7.22 -9.47 10.72
N TYR A 101 -5.96 -9.69 10.29
CA TYR A 101 -5.58 -9.52 8.89
C TYR A 101 -6.26 -10.54 7.97
N THR A 102 -6.45 -11.76 8.44
CA THR A 102 -7.11 -12.82 7.69
C THR A 102 -8.60 -12.54 7.56
N ASP A 103 -9.27 -12.20 8.65
CA ASP A 103 -10.70 -11.94 8.67
C ASP A 103 -11.07 -10.74 7.79
N VAL A 104 -10.36 -9.62 7.94
CA VAL A 104 -10.67 -8.43 7.16
C VAL A 104 -10.29 -8.62 5.69
N ASN A 105 -9.03 -9.00 5.41
CA ASN A 105 -8.54 -9.01 4.03
C ASN A 105 -9.10 -10.19 3.24
N ILE A 106 -9.03 -11.40 3.77
CA ILE A 106 -9.51 -12.59 3.06
C ILE A 106 -11.00 -12.78 3.30
N GLY A 107 -11.46 -12.75 4.54
CA GLY A 107 -12.86 -12.93 4.90
C GLY A 107 -13.77 -11.87 4.28
N GLY A 108 -13.41 -10.59 4.39
CA GLY A 108 -14.16 -9.49 3.77
C GLY A 108 -14.24 -9.61 2.24
N THR A 109 -13.13 -10.02 1.59
CA THR A 109 -13.12 -10.27 0.13
C THR A 109 -13.96 -11.49 -0.26
N ALA A 110 -13.89 -12.57 0.54
CA ALA A 110 -14.72 -13.75 0.35
C ALA A 110 -16.20 -13.40 0.46
N LEU A 111 -16.55 -12.61 1.46
CA LEU A 111 -17.94 -12.16 1.67
C LEU A 111 -18.46 -11.30 0.53
N LEU A 112 -17.63 -10.36 0.02
CA LEU A 112 -17.97 -9.56 -1.16
C LEU A 112 -18.31 -10.45 -2.36
N LEU A 113 -17.45 -11.42 -2.66
CA LEU A 113 -17.64 -12.33 -3.79
C LEU A 113 -18.85 -13.27 -3.57
N ASP A 114 -19.07 -13.76 -2.34
CA ASP A 114 -20.20 -14.60 -2.00
C ASP A 114 -21.53 -13.87 -2.22
N ILE A 115 -21.66 -12.61 -1.78
CA ILE A 115 -22.83 -11.78 -2.00
C ILE A 115 -23.07 -11.56 -3.50
N LEU A 116 -22.02 -11.27 -4.27
CA LEU A 116 -22.13 -11.07 -5.72
C LEU A 116 -22.46 -12.35 -6.48
N THR A 117 -21.95 -13.49 -6.04
CA THR A 117 -22.22 -14.78 -6.69
C THR A 117 -23.64 -15.27 -6.44
N ASN A 118 -24.14 -15.10 -5.22
CA ASN A 118 -25.41 -15.70 -4.79
C ASN A 118 -26.58 -14.70 -4.72
N GLY A 119 -26.30 -13.40 -4.90
CA GLY A 119 -27.30 -12.32 -4.82
C GLY A 119 -27.63 -11.68 -6.16
N LYS A 120 -28.65 -10.81 -6.15
CA LYS A 120 -28.96 -9.93 -7.29
C LYS A 120 -28.15 -8.65 -7.16
N HIS A 121 -27.38 -8.29 -8.17
CA HIS A 121 -26.57 -7.08 -8.21
C HIS A 121 -26.53 -6.44 -9.60
N GLN A 122 -25.96 -5.22 -9.67
CA GLN A 122 -25.73 -4.50 -10.94
C GLN A 122 -24.21 -4.28 -11.19
N VAL A 123 -23.36 -4.87 -10.36
CA VAL A 123 -21.91 -4.73 -10.43
C VAL A 123 -21.39 -5.37 -11.72
N LYS A 124 -20.63 -4.60 -12.49
CA LYS A 124 -20.03 -4.98 -13.78
C LYS A 124 -18.51 -5.02 -13.72
N LYS A 125 -17.91 -4.38 -12.71
CA LYS A 125 -16.44 -4.31 -12.57
C LYS A 125 -16.06 -4.24 -11.09
N ILE A 126 -15.01 -4.98 -10.73
CA ILE A 126 -14.33 -4.89 -9.42
C ILE A 126 -12.89 -4.47 -9.68
N VAL A 127 -12.42 -3.44 -8.95
CA VAL A 127 -11.03 -3.02 -8.91
C VAL A 127 -10.48 -3.35 -7.52
N ILE A 128 -9.42 -4.16 -7.45
CA ILE A 128 -8.78 -4.57 -6.20
C ILE A 128 -7.45 -3.87 -6.00
N ALA A 129 -7.24 -3.29 -4.82
CA ALA A 129 -5.92 -2.87 -4.36
C ALA A 129 -5.13 -4.09 -3.92
N SER A 130 -4.29 -4.62 -4.80
CA SER A 130 -3.23 -5.55 -4.48
C SER A 130 -1.99 -4.80 -3.98
N SER A 131 -0.84 -5.46 -3.90
CA SER A 131 0.36 -4.86 -3.32
C SER A 131 1.63 -5.44 -3.92
N ARG A 132 2.69 -4.66 -3.98
CA ARG A 132 4.03 -5.14 -4.28
C ARG A 132 4.51 -6.22 -3.28
N ALA A 133 3.91 -6.27 -2.08
CA ALA A 133 4.28 -7.21 -1.03
C ALA A 133 4.08 -8.69 -1.44
N ILE A 134 3.28 -8.95 -2.48
CA ILE A 134 3.10 -10.31 -3.02
C ILE A 134 4.36 -10.85 -3.69
N TYR A 135 5.26 -9.98 -4.17
CA TYR A 135 6.49 -10.37 -4.88
C TYR A 135 7.62 -10.81 -3.95
N GLY A 136 7.53 -10.55 -2.64
CA GLY A 136 8.67 -10.73 -1.73
C GLY A 136 9.85 -9.86 -2.16
N GLU A 137 11.04 -10.46 -2.31
CA GLU A 137 12.27 -9.74 -2.72
C GLU A 137 12.23 -9.26 -4.18
N GLY A 138 11.32 -9.78 -5.02
CA GLY A 138 11.21 -9.36 -6.40
C GLY A 138 12.22 -10.04 -7.34
N LYS A 139 12.55 -9.34 -8.44
CA LYS A 139 13.30 -9.85 -9.60
C LYS A 139 14.75 -9.41 -9.57
N TYR A 140 15.64 -10.36 -9.76
CA TYR A 140 17.08 -10.12 -9.84
C TYR A 140 17.69 -10.83 -11.07
N PHE A 141 18.91 -10.45 -11.39
CA PHE A 141 19.73 -11.11 -12.41
C PHE A 141 21.04 -11.60 -11.79
N SER A 142 21.38 -12.84 -12.09
CA SER A 142 22.67 -13.44 -11.80
C SER A 142 23.44 -13.66 -13.10
N SER A 143 24.71 -13.31 -13.13
CA SER A 143 25.56 -13.56 -14.30
C SER A 143 25.70 -15.05 -14.64
N GLU A 144 25.54 -15.92 -13.63
CA GLU A 144 25.67 -17.37 -13.79
C GLU A 144 24.35 -18.07 -14.12
N LEU A 145 23.22 -17.55 -13.64
CA LEU A 145 21.93 -18.24 -13.65
C LEU A 145 20.84 -17.51 -14.46
N GLY A 146 21.09 -16.27 -14.89
CA GLY A 146 20.07 -15.43 -15.52
C GLY A 146 19.11 -14.82 -14.50
N ILE A 147 17.82 -14.76 -14.83
CA ILE A 147 16.79 -14.21 -13.96
C ILE A 147 16.53 -15.15 -12.78
N VAL A 148 16.57 -14.61 -11.57
CA VAL A 148 16.33 -15.32 -10.32
C VAL A 148 15.36 -14.55 -9.42
N TYR A 149 14.72 -15.27 -8.53
CA TYR A 149 13.79 -14.73 -7.54
C TYR A 149 14.23 -15.22 -6.16
N PRO A 150 15.03 -14.42 -5.43
CA PRO A 150 15.53 -14.79 -4.10
C PRO A 150 14.39 -14.98 -3.12
N GLY A 151 14.53 -15.95 -2.22
CA GLY A 151 13.62 -16.13 -1.10
C GLY A 151 13.93 -15.16 0.05
N SER A 152 13.27 -15.35 1.18
CA SER A 152 13.54 -14.58 2.39
C SER A 152 15.01 -14.68 2.80
N ARG A 153 15.58 -13.56 3.22
CA ARG A 153 16.95 -13.48 3.73
C ARG A 153 17.08 -14.30 5.01
N LYS A 154 18.23 -14.95 5.18
CA LYS A 154 18.49 -15.76 6.38
C LYS A 154 18.84 -14.88 7.56
N GLU A 155 18.27 -15.18 8.71
CA GLU A 155 18.57 -14.44 9.94
C GLU A 155 20.07 -14.50 10.33
N GLU A 156 20.73 -15.60 10.02
CA GLU A 156 22.18 -15.75 10.26
C GLU A 156 23.01 -14.72 9.48
N ASP A 157 22.70 -14.49 8.20
CA ASP A 157 23.35 -13.49 7.36
C ASP A 157 23.08 -12.08 7.91
N LEU A 158 21.82 -11.77 8.26
CA LEU A 158 21.43 -10.47 8.81
C LEU A 158 22.16 -10.14 10.13
N ARG A 159 22.36 -11.11 11.00
CA ARG A 159 23.14 -10.95 12.25
C ARG A 159 24.61 -10.62 12.00
N GLN A 160 25.16 -11.05 10.86
CA GLN A 160 26.53 -10.76 10.46
C GLN A 160 26.67 -9.44 9.71
N GLY A 161 25.58 -8.68 9.53
CA GLY A 161 25.54 -7.46 8.74
C GLY A 161 25.56 -7.70 7.24
N GLU A 162 25.29 -8.93 6.80
CA GLU A 162 25.21 -9.29 5.38
C GLU A 162 23.77 -9.12 4.92
N PHE A 163 23.40 -7.89 4.55
CA PHE A 163 22.02 -7.52 4.25
C PHE A 163 21.61 -7.80 2.81
N GLU A 164 22.54 -7.98 1.88
CA GLU A 164 22.21 -8.24 0.48
C GLU A 164 21.59 -9.63 0.27
N VAL A 165 20.69 -9.72 -0.71
CA VAL A 165 20.04 -10.99 -1.03
C VAL A 165 21.03 -11.97 -1.64
N LYS A 166 20.86 -13.24 -1.29
CA LYS A 166 21.68 -14.35 -1.81
C LYS A 166 20.77 -15.34 -2.55
N TYR A 167 21.33 -16.00 -3.55
CA TYR A 167 20.64 -17.06 -4.29
C TYR A 167 21.54 -18.28 -4.43
N LYS A 168 20.96 -19.47 -4.20
CA LYS A 168 21.72 -20.72 -4.28
C LYS A 168 22.29 -20.92 -5.69
N GLY A 169 23.58 -21.06 -5.82
CA GLY A 169 24.28 -21.25 -7.09
C GLY A 169 24.82 -19.96 -7.73
N ALA A 170 24.46 -18.78 -7.23
CA ALA A 170 25.12 -17.53 -7.60
C ALA A 170 26.35 -17.32 -6.69
N THR A 171 27.49 -17.00 -7.27
CA THR A 171 28.76 -16.72 -6.59
C THR A 171 29.13 -15.24 -6.63
N THR A 172 28.51 -14.49 -7.57
CA THR A 172 28.64 -13.03 -7.69
C THR A 172 27.40 -12.31 -7.12
N PRO A 173 27.53 -11.02 -6.76
CA PRO A 173 26.38 -10.22 -6.35
C PRO A 173 25.26 -10.23 -7.38
N LEU A 174 24.02 -10.29 -6.90
CA LEU A 174 22.85 -10.21 -7.76
C LEU A 174 22.58 -8.76 -8.16
N GLU A 175 22.17 -8.55 -9.41
CA GLU A 175 21.70 -7.26 -9.89
C GLU A 175 20.19 -7.14 -9.69
N LEU A 176 19.74 -6.09 -9.01
CA LEU A 176 18.31 -5.76 -8.91
C LEU A 176 17.73 -5.44 -10.29
N ARG A 177 16.59 -6.02 -10.63
CA ARG A 177 15.84 -5.75 -11.88
C ARG A 177 14.42 -5.25 -11.54
N PRO A 178 13.82 -4.43 -12.44
CA PRO A 178 12.42 -4.05 -12.26
C PRO A 178 11.53 -5.28 -12.26
N THR A 179 10.63 -5.36 -11.27
CA THR A 179 9.72 -6.49 -11.09
C THR A 179 8.46 -6.27 -11.92
N ASP A 180 8.23 -7.09 -12.92
CA ASP A 180 7.04 -7.07 -13.79
C ASP A 180 5.92 -7.97 -13.24
N GLU A 181 4.73 -7.89 -13.84
CA GLU A 181 3.54 -8.62 -13.40
C GLU A 181 3.65 -10.15 -13.61
N SER A 182 4.54 -10.61 -14.49
CA SER A 182 4.84 -12.04 -14.69
C SER A 182 5.85 -12.61 -13.72
N SER A 183 6.47 -11.76 -12.91
CA SER A 183 7.45 -12.13 -11.90
C SER A 183 6.84 -13.05 -10.86
N LYS A 184 7.68 -13.93 -10.29
CA LYS A 184 7.27 -14.92 -9.29
C LYS A 184 6.61 -14.22 -8.09
N ILE A 185 5.44 -14.72 -7.69
CA ILE A 185 4.74 -14.34 -6.48
C ILE A 185 5.21 -15.24 -5.34
N HIS A 186 5.80 -14.66 -4.28
CA HIS A 186 6.31 -15.39 -3.12
C HIS A 186 6.45 -14.46 -1.89
N PRO A 187 5.30 -14.04 -1.32
CA PRO A 187 5.28 -13.08 -0.22
C PRO A 187 6.08 -13.55 0.99
N THR A 188 6.69 -12.61 1.70
CA THR A 188 7.53 -12.85 2.90
C THR A 188 6.82 -12.46 4.20
N SER A 189 5.58 -12.01 4.13
CA SER A 189 4.77 -11.59 5.28
C SER A 189 3.33 -12.02 5.15
N LEU A 190 2.62 -12.11 6.28
CA LEU A 190 1.19 -12.43 6.25
C LEU A 190 0.39 -11.38 5.46
N TYR A 191 0.71 -10.09 5.60
CA TYR A 191 0.10 -9.06 4.77
C TYR A 191 0.24 -9.35 3.27
N GLY A 192 1.46 -9.69 2.82
CA GLY A 192 1.68 -10.07 1.43
C GLY A 192 0.86 -11.30 1.00
N ILE A 193 0.75 -12.31 1.88
CA ILE A 193 -0.10 -13.50 1.64
C ILE A 193 -1.57 -13.09 1.50
N THR A 194 -2.10 -12.27 2.42
CA THR A 194 -3.51 -11.86 2.33
C THR A 194 -3.80 -11.05 1.07
N LYS A 195 -2.88 -10.16 0.64
CA LYS A 195 -3.03 -9.40 -0.60
C LYS A 195 -2.95 -10.27 -1.85
N GLN A 196 -2.09 -11.29 -1.85
CA GLN A 196 -2.05 -12.30 -2.91
C GLN A 196 -3.39 -13.06 -3.00
N VAL A 197 -3.92 -13.51 -1.87
CA VAL A 197 -5.20 -14.24 -1.83
C VAL A 197 -6.34 -13.35 -2.31
N GLN A 198 -6.43 -12.09 -1.85
CA GLN A 198 -7.44 -11.13 -2.34
C GLN A 198 -7.38 -10.98 -3.87
N GLU A 199 -6.19 -10.75 -4.42
CA GLU A 199 -5.98 -10.62 -5.86
C GLU A 199 -6.45 -11.89 -6.59
N GLN A 200 -5.99 -13.06 -6.15
CA GLN A 200 -6.34 -14.34 -6.79
C GLN A 200 -7.85 -14.62 -6.73
N MET A 201 -8.50 -14.36 -5.60
CA MET A 201 -9.95 -14.54 -5.46
C MET A 201 -10.73 -13.66 -6.43
N ILE A 202 -10.42 -12.35 -6.48
CA ILE A 202 -11.11 -11.40 -7.36
C ILE A 202 -10.83 -11.73 -8.83
N MET A 203 -9.55 -11.92 -9.21
CA MET A 203 -9.17 -12.15 -10.61
C MET A 203 -9.65 -13.50 -11.15
N THR A 204 -9.97 -14.45 -10.27
CA THR A 204 -10.47 -15.78 -10.68
C THR A 204 -12.00 -15.82 -10.69
N LEU A 205 -12.63 -15.34 -9.61
CA LEU A 205 -14.07 -15.56 -9.40
C LEU A 205 -14.93 -14.49 -10.07
N ALA A 206 -14.52 -13.22 -10.09
CA ALA A 206 -15.33 -12.17 -10.68
C ALA A 206 -15.57 -12.39 -12.18
N PRO A 207 -14.57 -12.73 -13.02
CA PRO A 207 -14.82 -13.07 -14.42
C PRO A 207 -15.71 -14.30 -14.62
N ALA A 208 -15.61 -15.30 -13.73
CA ALA A 208 -16.44 -16.51 -13.80
C ALA A 208 -17.94 -16.21 -13.61
N ILE A 209 -18.29 -15.11 -12.93
CA ILE A 209 -19.67 -14.66 -12.76
C ILE A 209 -20.04 -13.45 -13.64
N GLY A 210 -19.21 -13.17 -14.67
CA GLY A 210 -19.49 -12.12 -15.66
C GLY A 210 -19.15 -10.69 -15.19
N ILE A 211 -18.35 -10.54 -14.15
CA ILE A 211 -17.87 -9.25 -13.63
C ILE A 211 -16.43 -9.04 -14.05
N ALA A 212 -16.10 -7.94 -14.73
CA ALA A 212 -14.73 -7.61 -15.06
C ALA A 212 -13.91 -7.36 -13.78
N ALA A 213 -12.66 -7.83 -13.75
CA ALA A 213 -11.74 -7.67 -12.62
C ALA A 213 -10.52 -6.85 -13.03
N VAL A 214 -10.04 -5.95 -12.16
CA VAL A 214 -8.80 -5.21 -12.37
C VAL A 214 -7.98 -5.26 -11.08
N GLY A 215 -6.73 -5.72 -11.16
CA GLY A 215 -5.81 -5.75 -10.03
C GLY A 215 -4.74 -4.67 -10.13
N PHE A 216 -4.52 -3.89 -9.07
CA PHE A 216 -3.40 -2.96 -8.99
C PHE A 216 -2.44 -3.35 -7.88
N ARG A 217 -1.21 -3.70 -8.23
CA ARG A 217 -0.10 -3.98 -7.32
C ARG A 217 0.61 -2.67 -7.00
N TYR A 218 0.06 -1.96 -6.02
CA TYR A 218 0.62 -0.67 -5.60
C TYR A 218 1.98 -0.85 -4.94
N GLN A 219 2.90 0.02 -5.33
CA GLN A 219 4.20 0.21 -4.68
C GLN A 219 4.03 1.02 -3.38
N ASN A 220 5.08 1.64 -2.87
CA ASN A 220 5.01 2.41 -1.62
C ASN A 220 4.34 3.77 -1.84
N VAL A 221 3.02 3.79 -1.66
CA VAL A 221 2.21 5.01 -1.87
C VAL A 221 2.47 6.02 -0.77
N TYR A 222 2.67 7.29 -1.14
CA TYR A 222 2.81 8.39 -0.21
C TYR A 222 2.15 9.67 -0.73
N GLY A 223 1.88 10.61 0.18
CA GLY A 223 1.32 11.90 -0.17
C GLY A 223 0.46 12.52 0.94
N PRO A 224 -0.08 13.73 0.71
CA PRO A 224 -1.03 14.37 1.59
C PRO A 224 -2.22 13.47 1.93
N GLY A 225 -2.66 13.48 3.20
CA GLY A 225 -3.75 12.63 3.67
C GLY A 225 -3.32 11.29 4.28
N GLN A 226 -2.04 10.89 4.14
CA GLN A 226 -1.51 9.71 4.79
C GLN A 226 -1.55 9.89 6.32
N SER A 227 -1.96 8.82 7.06
CA SER A 227 -2.00 8.89 8.52
C SER A 227 -0.61 9.13 9.11
N LEU A 228 -0.47 10.22 9.88
CA LEU A 228 0.76 10.52 10.63
C LEU A 228 0.79 9.82 12.00
N ARG A 229 -0.32 9.20 12.40
CA ARG A 229 -0.49 8.53 13.70
C ARG A 229 -0.25 7.02 13.62
N ASN A 230 -0.50 6.41 12.46
CA ASN A 230 -0.35 4.97 12.30
C ASN A 230 1.14 4.59 12.25
N PRO A 231 1.69 3.92 13.28
CA PRO A 231 3.11 3.62 13.37
C PRO A 231 3.55 2.45 12.47
N TYR A 232 2.62 1.77 11.85
CA TYR A 232 2.88 0.58 11.05
C TYR A 232 2.91 0.86 9.54
N THR A 233 2.56 2.06 9.13
CA THR A 233 2.51 2.44 7.72
C THR A 233 3.29 3.72 7.45
N GLY A 234 4.10 3.67 6.39
CA GLY A 234 4.69 4.86 5.80
C GLY A 234 5.93 5.40 6.53
N ILE A 235 7.10 4.91 6.13
CA ILE A 235 8.39 5.43 6.62
C ILE A 235 8.51 6.96 6.48
N LEU A 236 7.92 7.54 5.44
CA LEU A 236 7.91 8.98 5.20
C LEU A 236 7.15 9.75 6.30
N SER A 237 6.01 9.23 6.74
CA SER A 237 5.24 9.81 7.85
C SER A 237 6.01 9.73 9.16
N ILE A 238 6.67 8.60 9.43
CA ILE A 238 7.50 8.38 10.62
C ILE A 238 8.67 9.37 10.63
N PHE A 239 9.45 9.41 9.55
CA PHE A 239 10.63 10.29 9.47
C PHE A 239 10.24 11.77 9.55
N SER A 240 9.20 12.18 8.85
CA SER A 240 8.70 13.56 8.90
C SER A 240 8.28 13.97 10.32
N THR A 241 7.57 13.08 11.03
CA THR A 241 7.17 13.34 12.42
C THR A 241 8.37 13.45 13.34
N LEU A 242 9.38 12.59 13.20
CA LEU A 242 10.61 12.62 14.00
C LEU A 242 11.41 13.90 13.72
N ILE A 243 11.65 14.24 12.45
CA ILE A 243 12.38 15.46 12.05
C ILE A 243 11.72 16.71 12.62
N LYS A 244 10.40 16.85 12.45
CA LYS A 244 9.65 17.99 12.99
C LYS A 244 9.65 18.06 14.54
N SER A 245 9.80 16.91 15.19
CA SER A 245 9.93 16.85 16.66
C SER A 245 11.37 17.03 17.15
N GLY A 246 12.33 17.28 16.26
CA GLY A 246 13.75 17.37 16.59
C GLY A 246 14.38 16.07 17.08
N LYS A 247 13.72 14.93 16.80
CA LYS A 247 14.20 13.59 17.19
C LYS A 247 15.08 12.99 16.10
N GLY A 248 16.10 12.21 16.50
CA GLY A 248 16.97 11.50 15.59
C GLY A 248 16.26 10.41 14.79
N LEU A 249 16.82 10.10 13.62
CA LEU A 249 16.36 9.02 12.75
C LEU A 249 17.19 7.76 13.02
N ASN A 250 16.51 6.66 13.32
CA ASN A 250 17.11 5.35 13.40
C ASN A 250 16.91 4.62 12.06
N ILE A 251 17.99 4.41 11.33
CA ILE A 251 18.02 3.71 10.04
C ILE A 251 18.38 2.26 10.31
N PHE A 252 17.58 1.35 9.80
CA PHE A 252 17.81 -0.08 9.94
C PHE A 252 18.83 -0.58 8.92
N GLU A 253 19.33 -1.78 9.15
CA GLU A 253 20.36 -2.42 8.35
C GLU A 253 21.53 -1.46 8.10
N ASP A 254 21.90 -1.25 6.86
CA ASP A 254 22.89 -0.26 6.40
C ASP A 254 22.24 0.95 5.70
N GLY A 255 20.89 1.01 5.68
CA GLY A 255 20.12 2.07 5.06
C GLY A 255 20.03 2.03 3.54
N LYS A 256 20.56 0.98 2.91
CA LYS A 256 20.55 0.83 1.44
C LYS A 256 19.34 0.03 0.94
N GLU A 257 18.50 -0.50 1.83
CA GLU A 257 17.26 -1.13 1.41
C GLU A 257 16.43 -0.14 0.58
N SER A 258 15.96 -0.58 -0.58
CA SER A 258 15.28 0.32 -1.51
C SER A 258 13.83 -0.08 -1.79
N ARG A 259 13.03 0.94 -2.07
CA ARG A 259 11.61 0.82 -2.41
C ARG A 259 11.30 1.75 -3.57
N ASP A 260 10.23 1.43 -4.27
CA ASP A 260 9.61 2.33 -5.25
C ASP A 260 8.54 3.17 -4.52
N PHE A 261 8.79 4.47 -4.43
CA PHE A 261 7.87 5.42 -3.80
C PHE A 261 7.04 6.11 -4.87
N VAL A 262 5.74 5.91 -4.83
CA VAL A 262 4.79 6.48 -5.80
C VAL A 262 3.87 7.51 -5.14
N TYR A 263 3.76 8.67 -5.76
CA TYR A 263 2.92 9.74 -5.22
C TYR A 263 1.44 9.43 -5.40
N ILE A 264 0.62 9.86 -4.45
CA ILE A 264 -0.82 9.55 -4.37
C ILE A 264 -1.59 9.92 -5.63
N GLU A 265 -1.30 11.05 -6.27
CA GLU A 265 -2.01 11.46 -7.48
C GLU A 265 -1.78 10.52 -8.66
N ASP A 266 -0.58 9.94 -8.78
CA ASP A 266 -0.28 8.95 -9.81
C ASP A 266 -1.05 7.63 -9.54
N VAL A 267 -1.14 7.21 -8.27
CA VAL A 267 -1.94 6.04 -7.87
C VAL A 267 -3.42 6.24 -8.19
N VAL A 268 -3.95 7.43 -7.87
CA VAL A 268 -5.33 7.79 -8.19
C VAL A 268 -5.56 7.82 -9.70
N ALA A 269 -4.63 8.39 -10.47
CA ALA A 269 -4.73 8.44 -11.93
C ALA A 269 -4.74 7.04 -12.57
N ALA A 270 -3.86 6.14 -12.11
CA ALA A 270 -3.84 4.73 -12.54
C ALA A 270 -5.16 4.01 -12.20
N THR A 271 -5.66 4.21 -10.97
CA THR A 271 -6.89 3.58 -10.51
C THR A 271 -8.11 4.06 -11.30
N VAL A 272 -8.20 5.37 -11.57
CA VAL A 272 -9.24 5.95 -12.44
C VAL A 272 -9.18 5.33 -13.84
N ALA A 273 -7.99 5.17 -14.42
CA ALA A 273 -7.84 4.53 -15.72
C ALA A 273 -8.37 3.08 -15.71
N GLY A 274 -8.09 2.30 -14.66
CA GLY A 274 -8.64 0.95 -14.51
C GLY A 274 -10.16 0.90 -14.34
N ILE A 275 -10.76 1.91 -13.72
CA ILE A 275 -12.23 2.01 -13.57
C ILE A 275 -12.89 2.35 -14.91
N GLU A 276 -12.29 3.22 -15.71
CA GLU A 276 -12.92 3.80 -16.89
C GLU A 276 -12.61 3.07 -18.19
N LYS A 277 -11.39 2.53 -18.32
CA LYS A 277 -10.90 1.90 -19.55
C LYS A 277 -11.24 0.41 -19.60
N PRO A 278 -11.85 -0.08 -20.69
CA PRO A 278 -12.12 -1.50 -20.87
C PRO A 278 -10.82 -2.32 -21.10
N GLU A 279 -9.74 -1.68 -21.56
CA GLU A 279 -8.44 -2.32 -21.75
C GLU A 279 -7.83 -2.82 -20.44
N ALA A 280 -8.35 -2.34 -19.29
CA ALA A 280 -7.95 -2.82 -17.97
C ALA A 280 -8.66 -4.10 -17.53
N ASP A 281 -9.74 -4.50 -18.23
CA ASP A 281 -10.61 -5.59 -17.78
C ASP A 281 -9.89 -6.93 -17.79
N ASN A 282 -9.93 -7.60 -16.64
CA ASN A 282 -9.31 -8.91 -16.38
C ASN A 282 -7.78 -8.89 -16.40
N GLU A 283 -7.20 -7.72 -16.14
CA GLU A 283 -5.75 -7.50 -16.11
C GLU A 283 -5.25 -7.05 -14.74
N VAL A 284 -3.96 -7.32 -14.50
CA VAL A 284 -3.24 -6.88 -13.32
C VAL A 284 -2.12 -5.94 -13.73
N PHE A 285 -1.93 -4.86 -12.99
CA PHE A 285 -0.91 -3.84 -13.28
C PHE A 285 -0.10 -3.47 -12.05
N ASN A 286 1.20 -3.30 -12.24
CA ASN A 286 2.02 -2.57 -11.27
C ASN A 286 1.73 -1.07 -11.33
N VAL A 287 1.73 -0.43 -10.17
CA VAL A 287 1.62 1.02 -10.05
C VAL A 287 2.71 1.52 -9.13
N GLY A 288 3.66 2.23 -9.69
CA GLY A 288 4.87 2.73 -9.04
C GLY A 288 5.42 3.97 -9.75
N SER A 289 6.59 4.41 -9.33
CA SER A 289 7.41 5.40 -10.04
C SER A 289 8.38 4.75 -11.04
N GLY A 290 8.65 3.45 -10.89
CA GLY A 290 9.66 2.73 -11.65
C GLY A 290 11.10 3.03 -11.19
N VAL A 291 11.28 3.63 -10.01
CA VAL A 291 12.59 4.03 -9.47
C VAL A 291 12.82 3.39 -8.11
N ALA A 292 13.94 2.68 -7.98
CA ALA A 292 14.39 2.16 -6.69
C ALA A 292 15.09 3.27 -5.89
N THR A 293 14.53 3.64 -4.74
CA THR A 293 15.10 4.66 -3.84
C THR A 293 15.44 4.05 -2.49
N ASP A 294 16.67 4.24 -2.02
CA ASP A 294 17.12 3.76 -0.72
C ASP A 294 16.63 4.65 0.44
N VAL A 295 16.58 4.06 1.64
CA VAL A 295 16.05 4.72 2.84
C VAL A 295 16.93 5.91 3.27
N LEU A 296 18.25 5.85 3.08
CA LEU A 296 19.16 6.96 3.39
C LEU A 296 18.88 8.17 2.49
N THR A 297 18.65 7.93 1.20
CA THR A 297 18.27 8.99 0.23
C THR A 297 16.95 9.65 0.65
N VAL A 298 15.95 8.86 1.06
CA VAL A 298 14.69 9.38 1.59
C VAL A 298 14.90 10.25 2.84
N ALA A 299 15.66 9.75 3.81
CA ALA A 299 15.92 10.48 5.06
C ALA A 299 16.61 11.82 4.81
N ARG A 300 17.67 11.82 3.97
CA ARG A 300 18.40 13.04 3.60
C ARG A 300 17.52 14.04 2.82
N SER A 301 16.72 13.56 1.88
CA SER A 301 15.80 14.40 1.12
C SER A 301 14.78 15.09 2.03
N LEU A 302 14.22 14.38 3.02
CA LEU A 302 13.30 14.96 3.98
C LEU A 302 13.99 16.02 4.85
N MET A 303 15.18 15.76 5.39
CA MET A 303 15.96 16.74 6.18
C MET A 303 16.24 18.00 5.35
N GLN A 304 16.64 17.82 4.09
CA GLN A 304 16.89 18.95 3.17
C GLN A 304 15.63 19.80 2.92
N ILE A 305 14.48 19.15 2.65
CA ILE A 305 13.21 19.85 2.37
C ILE A 305 12.72 20.58 3.64
N TYR A 306 12.83 19.96 4.81
CA TYR A 306 12.48 20.60 6.09
C TYR A 306 13.50 21.65 6.54
N GLN A 307 14.67 21.74 5.91
CA GLN A 307 15.80 22.59 6.33
C GLN A 307 16.15 22.34 7.80
N THR A 308 16.10 21.08 8.22
CA THR A 308 16.28 20.66 9.62
C THR A 308 17.20 19.46 9.66
N GLU A 309 18.34 19.61 10.34
CA GLU A 309 19.26 18.51 10.61
C GLU A 309 18.90 17.84 11.93
N VAL A 310 18.79 16.52 11.91
CA VAL A 310 18.64 15.69 13.12
C VAL A 310 19.67 14.58 13.11
N PRO A 311 20.06 14.01 14.28
CA PRO A 311 20.98 12.87 14.32
C PRO A 311 20.44 11.71 13.46
N LEU A 312 21.31 11.14 12.63
CA LEU A 312 21.01 9.98 11.80
C LEU A 312 21.93 8.84 12.23
N THR A 313 21.33 7.77 12.77
CA THR A 313 22.04 6.59 13.26
C THR A 313 21.72 5.39 12.40
N ILE A 314 22.75 4.76 11.83
CA ILE A 314 22.63 3.47 11.15
C ILE A 314 22.86 2.40 12.22
N SER A 315 21.79 1.66 12.58
CA SER A 315 21.78 0.83 13.78
C SER A 315 22.18 -0.64 13.54
N GLY A 316 22.14 -1.10 12.30
CA GLY A 316 22.27 -2.52 11.98
C GLY A 316 21.03 -3.36 12.38
N ASN A 317 20.04 -2.77 13.04
CA ASN A 317 18.81 -3.47 13.40
C ASN A 317 18.07 -3.92 12.14
N TYR A 318 17.42 -5.08 12.19
CA TYR A 318 16.64 -5.61 11.07
C TYR A 318 15.31 -6.19 11.53
N ARG A 319 14.34 -6.23 10.62
CA ARG A 319 13.02 -6.83 10.87
C ARG A 319 12.89 -8.13 10.09
N ILE A 320 12.40 -9.17 10.77
CA ILE A 320 12.08 -10.44 10.12
C ILE A 320 10.92 -10.23 9.13
N GLY A 321 11.10 -10.75 7.91
CA GLY A 321 10.10 -10.62 6.84
C GLY A 321 10.19 -9.34 5.99
N ASP A 322 11.04 -8.37 6.35
CA ASP A 322 11.34 -7.24 5.48
C ASP A 322 12.18 -7.68 4.28
N ILE A 323 11.87 -7.11 3.14
CA ILE A 323 12.64 -7.33 1.90
C ILE A 323 13.79 -6.33 1.77
N ARG A 324 14.81 -6.69 0.99
CA ARG A 324 15.94 -5.79 0.73
C ARG A 324 15.59 -4.74 -0.31
N HIS A 325 15.16 -5.15 -1.51
CA HIS A 325 14.89 -4.23 -2.61
C HIS A 325 13.62 -4.65 -3.36
N ASN A 326 12.88 -3.66 -3.86
CA ASN A 326 11.83 -3.89 -4.86
C ASN A 326 11.45 -2.57 -5.54
N TYR A 327 11.31 -2.60 -6.87
CA TYR A 327 10.71 -1.54 -7.67
C TYR A 327 9.98 -2.12 -8.88
N ALA A 328 9.03 -1.38 -9.42
CA ALA A 328 8.13 -1.86 -10.46
C ALA A 328 8.72 -1.72 -11.87
N ASP A 329 8.43 -2.70 -12.73
CA ASP A 329 8.37 -2.50 -14.17
C ASP A 329 6.98 -1.92 -14.50
N LEU A 330 6.93 -0.82 -15.21
CA LEU A 330 5.71 -0.12 -15.58
C LEU A 330 5.35 -0.30 -17.08
N SER A 331 6.10 -1.10 -17.81
CA SER A 331 5.93 -1.25 -19.27
C SER A 331 4.53 -1.72 -19.67
N LYS A 332 3.91 -2.58 -18.85
CA LYS A 332 2.56 -3.08 -19.12
C LYS A 332 1.51 -1.98 -18.98
N ILE A 333 1.49 -1.28 -17.85
CA ILE A 333 0.48 -0.24 -17.59
C ILE A 333 0.65 0.95 -18.56
N GLU A 334 1.89 1.26 -18.95
CA GLU A 334 2.16 2.27 -19.97
C GLU A 334 1.58 1.86 -21.33
N ARG A 335 1.86 0.64 -21.79
CA ARG A 335 1.42 0.13 -23.09
C ARG A 335 -0.10 0.00 -23.16
N GLU A 336 -0.75 -0.52 -22.12
CA GLU A 336 -2.17 -0.89 -22.17
C GLU A 336 -3.09 0.26 -21.72
N LEU A 337 -2.68 1.01 -20.71
CA LEU A 337 -3.49 2.11 -20.17
C LEU A 337 -2.95 3.50 -20.50
N GLY A 338 -1.78 3.61 -21.14
CA GLY A 338 -1.13 4.90 -21.41
C GLY A 338 -0.75 5.65 -20.15
N PHE A 339 -0.62 4.94 -19.02
CA PHE A 339 -0.26 5.55 -17.75
C PHE A 339 1.25 5.71 -17.63
N LYS A 340 1.67 6.91 -17.22
CA LYS A 340 3.04 7.23 -16.80
C LYS A 340 2.99 8.02 -15.51
N PRO A 341 3.83 7.70 -14.51
CA PRO A 341 3.95 8.54 -13.32
C PRO A 341 4.42 9.93 -13.71
N LYS A 342 3.83 10.96 -13.10
CA LYS A 342 4.13 12.37 -13.37
C LYS A 342 4.99 13.01 -12.29
N TRP A 343 5.01 12.40 -11.10
CA TRP A 343 5.68 12.92 -9.94
C TRP A 343 7.02 12.22 -9.72
N ASP A 344 8.11 12.99 -9.74
CA ASP A 344 9.37 12.53 -9.20
C ASP A 344 9.37 12.58 -7.66
N LEU A 345 10.33 11.90 -7.05
CA LEU A 345 10.40 11.80 -5.58
C LEU A 345 10.49 13.15 -4.90
N LEU A 346 11.35 14.07 -5.38
CA LEU A 346 11.60 15.36 -4.71
C LEU A 346 10.39 16.28 -4.78
N SER A 347 9.72 16.33 -5.92
CA SER A 347 8.49 17.09 -6.11
C SER A 347 7.37 16.56 -5.20
N GLY A 348 7.17 15.24 -5.17
CA GLY A 348 6.18 14.61 -4.31
C GLY A 348 6.48 14.77 -2.82
N LEU A 349 7.76 14.62 -2.41
CA LEU A 349 8.18 14.87 -1.02
C LEU A 349 7.96 16.33 -0.61
N SER A 350 8.20 17.29 -1.51
CA SER A 350 7.97 18.71 -1.22
C SER A 350 6.51 19.00 -0.92
N GLU A 351 5.57 18.45 -1.70
CA GLU A 351 4.13 18.56 -1.43
C GLU A 351 3.73 17.84 -0.14
N PHE A 352 4.26 16.64 0.09
CA PHE A 352 4.03 15.90 1.32
C PHE A 352 4.50 16.69 2.55
N CYS A 353 5.73 17.21 2.54
CA CYS A 353 6.28 18.00 3.64
C CYS A 353 5.50 19.31 3.86
N ARG A 354 5.06 19.97 2.79
CA ARG A 354 4.20 21.16 2.87
C ARG A 354 2.88 20.85 3.56
N TRP A 355 2.29 19.70 3.26
CA TRP A 355 1.07 19.24 3.93
C TRP A 355 1.35 18.87 5.40
N VAL A 356 2.40 18.09 5.70
CA VAL A 356 2.79 17.74 7.07
C VAL A 356 3.04 18.99 7.93
N ASN A 357 3.61 20.06 7.34
CA ASN A 357 3.84 21.32 8.05
C ASN A 357 2.55 22.01 8.56
N LYS A 358 1.41 21.72 7.92
CA LYS A 358 0.10 22.26 8.32
C LYS A 358 -0.61 21.35 9.35
N MET A 359 -0.07 20.15 9.61
CA MET A 359 -0.67 19.19 10.53
C MET A 359 -0.09 19.35 11.94
N GLU A 360 -0.96 19.20 12.92
CA GLU A 360 -0.55 19.06 14.32
C GLU A 360 0.10 17.68 14.50
N ILE A 361 1.32 17.66 15.04
CA ILE A 361 1.99 16.41 15.37
C ILE A 361 1.54 16.00 16.76
N VAL A 362 0.59 15.09 16.80
CA VAL A 362 0.16 14.42 18.04
C VAL A 362 1.02 13.17 18.22
N GLY A 363 1.55 13.00 19.42
CA GLY A 363 2.48 11.96 19.87
C GLY A 363 2.68 10.74 18.96
N ASN A 364 3.91 10.44 18.65
CA ASN A 364 4.28 9.35 17.75
C ASN A 364 4.33 8.02 18.53
N ARG A 365 3.45 7.08 18.17
CA ARG A 365 3.43 5.72 18.73
C ARG A 365 4.50 4.81 18.10
N TYR A 366 5.44 5.37 17.35
CA TYR A 366 6.48 4.60 16.66
C TYR A 366 7.39 3.84 17.64
N GLU A 367 7.80 4.48 18.73
CA GLU A 367 8.64 3.83 19.76
C GLU A 367 7.90 2.65 20.41
N GLU A 368 6.59 2.79 20.67
CA GLU A 368 5.74 1.71 21.18
C GLU A 368 5.70 0.54 20.20
N SER A 369 5.52 0.83 18.89
CA SER A 369 5.49 -0.22 17.86
C SER A 369 6.84 -0.95 17.72
N LEU A 370 7.97 -0.24 17.86
CA LEU A 370 9.29 -0.86 17.87
C LEU A 370 9.47 -1.78 19.09
N GLN A 371 9.05 -1.30 20.27
CA GLN A 371 9.13 -2.09 21.50
C GLN A 371 8.26 -3.35 21.40
N GLU A 372 7.05 -3.24 20.84
CA GLU A 372 6.18 -4.37 20.60
C GLU A 372 6.81 -5.41 19.66
N MET A 373 7.36 -4.97 18.51
CA MET A 373 8.07 -5.85 17.60
C MET A 373 9.30 -6.51 18.24
N LYS A 374 10.04 -5.77 19.07
CA LYS A 374 11.19 -6.29 19.81
C LYS A 374 10.77 -7.37 20.81
N THR A 375 9.72 -7.13 21.60
CA THR A 375 9.17 -8.07 22.56
C THR A 375 8.71 -9.38 21.91
N ARG A 376 8.20 -9.28 20.67
CA ARG A 376 7.77 -10.45 19.86
C ARG A 376 8.90 -11.08 19.04
N GLY A 377 10.14 -10.61 19.17
CA GLY A 377 11.30 -11.14 18.44
C GLY A 377 11.31 -10.87 16.94
N LEU A 378 10.51 -9.92 16.46
CA LEU A 378 10.42 -9.53 15.05
C LEU A 378 11.40 -8.42 14.68
N LEU A 379 11.83 -7.59 15.63
CA LEU A 379 12.90 -6.61 15.50
C LEU A 379 14.13 -7.13 16.27
N LYS A 380 15.25 -7.23 15.59
CA LYS A 380 16.51 -7.80 16.09
C LYS A 380 17.70 -6.90 15.82
N GLN A 381 18.81 -7.20 16.50
CA GLN A 381 20.13 -6.57 16.33
C GLN A 381 21.11 -7.57 15.76
#